data_48f0eb206ce36f6c34568b6795e50f2d
#
_entry.id   48f0eb206ce36f6c34568b6795e50f2d
#
_cell.length_a   1.000
_cell.length_b   1.000
_cell.length_c   1.000
_cell.angle_alpha   90.00
_cell.angle_beta   90.00
_cell.angle_gamma   90.00
#
_symmetry.space_group_name_H-M   'P 1'
#
loop_
_entity.id
_entity.type
_entity.pdbx_description
1 polymer ?
#
loop_
_entity_poly.entity_id
_entity_poly.type
_entity_poly.pdbx_seq_one_letter_code
_entity_poly.pdbx_strand_id
1 'polypeptide(L)'
;MKKILATIVSASMLCLVIIGCKSIKQQQQEPKTSNTYVVVVGMENSKFAGSCPGAGYDADRMYKLLSSYTPNIVLFRDSNATKANVVAALKKAVEKAQEGLLIFCYSGHGGSEPFPNAGKEEVDGKDEFLCLYDTYMRDNEIWDIIIKSRGRVFLYFDCCHSQTMWRNPGFKLSPPLAWDHTVQEQQTFSMLCWSGCTDNTYSYGAANGGQFTNALLRHFDSKKSYEYLWNEIKNDKTLRAYENPQSTSLGNGFVGKAIFR
;
A
#
# COMPACT_ATOMS: atom_id res chain seq x y z
N MET A 1 17.09 -81.60 49.84
CA MET A 1 17.40 -80.18 50.08
C MET A 1 17.74 -79.53 48.77
N LYS A 2 17.02 -78.61 48.37
CA LYS A 2 17.14 -77.47 47.45
C LYS A 2 15.81 -77.25 46.73
N LYS A 3 15.12 -76.18 47.17
CA LYS A 3 13.87 -75.70 46.58
C LYS A 3 14.18 -74.98 45.29
N ILE A 4 13.46 -75.29 44.21
CA ILE A 4 13.48 -74.55 42.97
C ILE A 4 12.21 -73.75 42.97
N LEU A 5 12.38 -72.45 42.94
CA LEU A 5 11.33 -71.42 42.88
C LEU A 5 11.00 -71.23 41.40
N ALA A 6 9.75 -71.42 40.99
CA ALA A 6 9.27 -71.17 39.66
C ALA A 6 8.73 -69.75 39.60
N THR A 7 9.32 -68.89 38.76
CA THR A 7 8.89 -67.52 38.52
C THR A 7 7.89 -67.51 37.34
N ILE A 8 6.66 -67.08 37.63
CA ILE A 8 5.61 -66.89 36.62
C ILE A 8 5.86 -65.57 36.01
N VAL A 9 6.13 -65.53 34.69
CA VAL A 9 6.20 -64.29 33.90
C VAL A 9 4.81 -63.98 33.34
N SER A 10 4.19 -62.93 33.86
CA SER A 10 2.92 -62.36 33.36
C SER A 10 3.23 -61.55 32.16
N ALA A 11 2.72 -61.89 31.00
CA ALA A 11 2.76 -61.08 29.77
C ALA A 11 1.65 -60.03 29.81
N SER A 12 1.99 -58.83 30.18
CA SER A 12 1.10 -57.67 30.02
C SER A 12 1.18 -57.11 28.59
N MET A 13 0.08 -57.27 27.88
CA MET A 13 -0.15 -56.78 26.52
C MET A 13 -0.28 -55.24 26.55
N LEU A 14 0.78 -54.54 26.12
CA LEU A 14 0.81 -53.06 26.03
C LEU A 14 0.14 -52.65 24.73
N CYS A 15 -1.13 -52.23 24.79
CA CYS A 15 -1.80 -51.53 23.65
C CYS A 15 -1.16 -50.20 23.42
N LEU A 16 -0.34 -50.06 22.38
CA LEU A 16 0.12 -48.78 21.88
C LEU A 16 -1.06 -48.07 21.16
N VAL A 17 -1.66 -47.11 21.82
CA VAL A 17 -2.55 -46.16 21.18
C VAL A 17 -1.68 -45.14 20.44
N ILE A 18 -1.56 -45.29 19.11
CA ILE A 18 -0.92 -44.29 18.25
C ILE A 18 -1.90 -43.13 18.11
N ILE A 19 -1.77 -42.11 18.99
CA ILE A 19 -2.42 -40.84 18.81
C ILE A 19 -1.71 -40.15 17.65
N GLY A 20 -2.35 -40.13 16.48
CA GLY A 20 -1.89 -39.41 15.33
C GLY A 20 -1.86 -37.91 15.61
N CYS A 21 -0.72 -37.38 16.05
CA CYS A 21 -0.45 -35.95 16.04
C CYS A 21 -0.49 -35.45 14.59
N LYS A 22 -1.63 -34.90 14.18
CA LYS A 22 -1.65 -34.04 13.00
C LYS A 22 -0.71 -32.88 13.29
N SER A 23 0.47 -32.89 12.67
CA SER A 23 1.38 -31.77 12.66
C SER A 23 0.61 -30.56 12.12
N ILE A 24 0.25 -29.65 12.99
CA ILE A 24 -0.15 -28.29 12.59
C ILE A 24 1.08 -27.76 11.89
N LYS A 25 1.05 -27.71 10.55
CA LYS A 25 2.04 -26.96 9.78
C LYS A 25 1.91 -25.51 10.25
N GLN A 26 2.77 -25.10 11.16
CA GLN A 26 3.03 -23.69 11.40
C GLN A 26 3.37 -23.12 10.02
N GLN A 27 2.49 -22.26 9.49
CA GLN A 27 2.84 -21.44 8.36
C GLN A 27 4.09 -20.68 8.78
N GLN A 28 5.23 -21.07 8.22
CA GLN A 28 6.46 -20.31 8.37
C GLN A 28 6.17 -18.91 7.83
N GLN A 29 6.02 -17.97 8.73
CA GLN A 29 5.90 -16.57 8.42
C GLN A 29 7.23 -16.18 7.76
N GLU A 30 7.18 -15.83 6.47
CA GLU A 30 8.39 -15.45 5.75
C GLU A 30 9.08 -14.28 6.47
N PRO A 31 10.42 -14.21 6.47
CA PRO A 31 11.13 -13.19 7.21
C PRO A 31 10.71 -11.80 6.72
N LYS A 32 10.28 -10.96 7.65
CA LYS A 32 9.91 -9.56 7.37
C LYS A 32 11.12 -8.85 6.75
N THR A 33 10.95 -8.29 5.55
CA THR A 33 12.04 -7.59 4.85
C THR A 33 12.44 -6.35 5.63
N SER A 34 13.68 -6.27 6.07
CA SER A 34 14.19 -5.18 6.91
C SER A 34 14.22 -3.81 6.19
N ASN A 35 14.22 -3.79 4.85
CA ASN A 35 14.38 -2.59 4.03
C ASN A 35 13.07 -2.09 3.41
N THR A 36 11.92 -2.56 3.89
CA THR A 36 10.62 -2.02 3.50
C THR A 36 10.10 -1.10 4.60
N TYR A 37 9.79 0.14 4.23
CA TYR A 37 9.26 1.18 5.13
C TYR A 37 7.89 1.62 4.63
N VAL A 38 6.94 1.74 5.55
CA VAL A 38 5.53 2.00 5.22
C VAL A 38 5.00 3.18 6.01
N VAL A 39 4.34 4.10 5.31
CA VAL A 39 3.55 5.17 5.91
C VAL A 39 2.11 5.00 5.46
N VAL A 40 1.19 4.84 6.40
CA VAL A 40 -0.25 4.72 6.14
C VAL A 40 -0.97 5.90 6.75
N VAL A 41 -1.84 6.54 5.98
CA VAL A 41 -2.63 7.70 6.41
C VAL A 41 -4.10 7.43 6.13
N GLY A 42 -4.95 7.57 7.16
CA GLY A 42 -6.40 7.53 7.06
C GLY A 42 -7.00 8.84 7.56
N MET A 43 -7.56 9.64 6.64
CA MET A 43 -8.08 10.96 6.95
C MET A 43 -9.60 10.95 6.87
N GLU A 44 -10.26 10.52 7.95
CA GLU A 44 -11.71 10.49 8.03
C GLU A 44 -12.30 11.84 8.44
N ASN A 45 -11.63 12.57 9.34
CA ASN A 45 -12.10 13.84 9.91
C ASN A 45 -11.05 14.93 9.78
N SER A 46 -11.01 15.62 8.64
CA SER A 46 -10.18 16.79 8.42
C SER A 46 -10.81 18.04 9.07
N LYS A 47 -9.98 18.98 9.54
CA LYS A 47 -10.46 20.25 10.09
C LYS A 47 -11.19 21.13 9.09
N PHE A 48 -10.90 20.97 7.79
CA PHE A 48 -11.41 21.88 6.75
C PHE A 48 -12.05 21.15 5.57
N ALA A 49 -11.70 19.90 5.29
CA ALA A 49 -12.27 19.15 4.16
C ALA A 49 -13.53 18.35 4.56
N GLY A 50 -13.91 18.39 5.84
CA GLY A 50 -15.06 17.62 6.33
C GLY A 50 -14.77 16.13 6.55
N SER A 51 -15.84 15.34 6.65
CA SER A 51 -15.74 13.91 6.90
C SER A 51 -15.63 13.13 5.61
N CYS A 52 -14.74 12.11 5.60
CA CYS A 52 -14.61 11.08 4.57
C CYS A 52 -14.84 9.70 5.20
N PRO A 53 -16.11 9.27 5.36
CA PRO A 53 -16.44 8.04 6.07
C PRO A 53 -15.78 6.81 5.47
N GLY A 54 -15.12 6.00 6.31
CA GLY A 54 -14.44 4.80 5.91
C GLY A 54 -12.95 4.94 5.61
N ALA A 55 -12.43 6.17 5.44
CA ALA A 55 -11.00 6.39 5.20
C ALA A 55 -10.12 5.88 6.35
N GLY A 56 -10.59 6.05 7.59
CA GLY A 56 -9.92 5.48 8.74
C GLY A 56 -9.94 3.95 8.75
N TYR A 57 -11.05 3.35 8.35
CA TYR A 57 -11.19 1.90 8.25
C TYR A 57 -10.27 1.31 7.17
N ASP A 58 -10.10 2.00 6.04
CA ASP A 58 -9.15 1.61 4.99
C ASP A 58 -7.72 1.60 5.50
N ALA A 59 -7.32 2.67 6.19
CA ALA A 59 -5.98 2.78 6.74
C ALA A 59 -5.69 1.68 7.77
N ASP A 60 -6.65 1.33 8.63
CA ASP A 60 -6.50 0.22 9.58
C ASP A 60 -6.28 -1.12 8.88
N ARG A 61 -7.04 -1.39 7.81
CA ARG A 61 -6.92 -2.62 7.04
C ARG A 61 -5.60 -2.69 6.28
N MET A 62 -5.18 -1.58 5.66
CA MET A 62 -3.88 -1.49 4.99
C MET A 62 -2.73 -1.63 5.99
N TYR A 63 -2.82 -0.99 7.15
CA TYR A 63 -1.85 -1.17 8.23
C TYR A 63 -1.76 -2.64 8.67
N LYS A 64 -2.90 -3.27 8.92
CA LYS A 64 -2.96 -4.70 9.31
C LYS A 64 -2.34 -5.60 8.25
N LEU A 65 -2.65 -5.38 6.97
CA LEU A 65 -2.07 -6.13 5.87
C LEU A 65 -0.55 -5.95 5.82
N LEU A 66 -0.08 -4.70 5.75
CA LEU A 66 1.32 -4.37 5.52
C LEU A 66 2.22 -4.68 6.72
N SER A 67 1.70 -4.61 7.95
CA SER A 67 2.43 -5.00 9.16
C SER A 67 2.82 -6.47 9.21
N SER A 68 2.19 -7.32 8.39
CA SER A 68 2.61 -8.72 8.25
C SER A 68 3.90 -8.88 7.43
N TYR A 69 4.28 -7.87 6.64
CA TYR A 69 5.46 -7.90 5.76
C TYR A 69 6.65 -7.12 6.31
N THR A 70 6.43 -6.09 7.10
CA THR A 70 7.50 -5.29 7.69
C THR A 70 7.15 -4.79 9.09
N PRO A 71 8.13 -4.69 10.02
CA PRO A 71 7.96 -4.01 11.29
C PRO A 71 8.09 -2.47 11.16
N ASN A 72 8.61 -1.98 10.03
CA ASN A 72 8.90 -0.56 9.82
C ASN A 72 7.67 0.14 9.22
N ILE A 73 6.60 0.23 9.98
CA ILE A 73 5.32 0.79 9.54
C ILE A 73 4.79 1.78 10.56
N VAL A 74 4.23 2.89 10.07
CA VAL A 74 3.53 3.87 10.90
C VAL A 74 2.15 4.14 10.32
N LEU A 75 1.18 4.33 11.22
CA LEU A 75 -0.19 4.69 10.92
C LEU A 75 -0.51 6.07 11.51
N PHE A 76 -1.00 6.96 10.67
CA PHE A 76 -1.58 8.24 11.07
C PHE A 76 -3.07 8.26 10.78
N ARG A 77 -3.84 8.70 11.75
CA ARG A 77 -5.29 8.88 11.62
C ARG A 77 -5.71 10.24 12.17
N ASP A 78 -6.60 10.89 11.43
CA ASP A 78 -7.28 12.13 11.87
C ASP A 78 -6.30 13.14 12.47
N SER A 79 -6.48 13.54 13.72
CA SER A 79 -5.66 14.56 14.40
C SER A 79 -4.15 14.27 14.45
N ASN A 80 -3.74 13.01 14.27
CA ASN A 80 -2.34 12.63 14.19
C ASN A 80 -1.78 12.73 12.74
N ALA A 81 -2.66 12.78 11.73
CA ALA A 81 -2.30 12.93 10.32
C ALA A 81 -2.08 14.40 9.95
N THR A 82 -1.30 15.12 10.75
CA THR A 82 -0.87 16.49 10.41
C THR A 82 0.17 16.45 9.30
N LYS A 83 0.25 17.51 8.50
CA LYS A 83 1.25 17.63 7.44
C LYS A 83 2.68 17.45 7.98
N ALA A 84 2.98 18.06 9.11
CA ALA A 84 4.29 17.94 9.74
C ALA A 84 4.65 16.48 10.06
N ASN A 85 3.71 15.71 10.64
CA ASN A 85 3.92 14.31 11.00
C ASN A 85 4.10 13.43 9.76
N VAL A 86 3.24 13.60 8.74
CA VAL A 86 3.29 12.80 7.51
C VAL A 86 4.58 13.07 6.74
N VAL A 87 4.96 14.34 6.56
CA VAL A 87 6.20 14.74 5.89
C VAL A 87 7.43 14.19 6.63
N ALA A 88 7.47 14.29 7.97
CA ALA A 88 8.57 13.75 8.76
C ALA A 88 8.70 12.23 8.61
N ALA A 89 7.57 11.51 8.64
CA ALA A 89 7.54 10.06 8.45
C ALA A 89 8.00 9.64 7.05
N LEU A 90 7.54 10.32 6.00
CA LEU A 90 7.96 10.04 4.62
C LEU A 90 9.45 10.30 4.41
N LYS A 91 9.99 11.42 4.90
CA LYS A 91 11.43 11.73 4.84
C LYS A 91 12.26 10.66 5.54
N LYS A 92 11.83 10.25 6.75
CA LYS A 92 12.48 9.17 7.49
C LYS A 92 12.41 7.84 6.74
N ALA A 93 11.26 7.53 6.14
CA ALA A 93 11.08 6.29 5.39
C ALA A 93 11.98 6.25 4.14
N VAL A 94 12.09 7.34 3.38
CA VAL A 94 13.03 7.47 2.24
C VAL A 94 14.46 7.27 2.69
N GLU A 95 14.89 7.95 3.77
CA GLU A 95 16.25 7.81 4.32
C GLU A 95 16.57 6.37 4.73
N LYS A 96 15.63 5.71 5.40
CA LYS A 96 15.84 4.36 5.98
C LYS A 96 15.65 3.23 4.98
N ALA A 97 14.78 3.39 3.98
CA ALA A 97 14.56 2.37 2.96
C ALA A 97 15.80 2.13 2.08
N GLN A 98 16.66 3.15 1.93
CA GLN A 98 17.84 3.05 1.08
C GLN A 98 17.47 2.58 -0.36
N GLU A 99 18.01 1.41 -0.77
CA GLU A 99 17.69 0.73 -2.03
C GLU A 99 16.48 -0.22 -1.92
N GLY A 100 15.79 -0.21 -0.77
CA GLY A 100 14.64 -1.07 -0.49
C GLY A 100 13.33 -0.54 -1.07
N LEU A 101 12.24 -0.67 -0.30
CA LEU A 101 10.90 -0.30 -0.72
C LEU A 101 10.28 0.70 0.25
N LEU A 102 9.89 1.87 -0.25
CA LEU A 102 8.97 2.78 0.42
C LEU A 102 7.55 2.49 -0.06
N ILE A 103 6.62 2.38 0.88
CA ILE A 103 5.18 2.31 0.60
C ILE A 103 4.51 3.50 1.28
N PHE A 104 3.76 4.29 0.51
CA PHE A 104 2.90 5.34 1.04
C PHE A 104 1.46 5.07 0.64
N CYS A 105 0.59 4.85 1.63
CA CYS A 105 -0.84 4.63 1.46
C CYS A 105 -1.61 5.80 2.08
N TYR A 106 -2.56 6.32 1.33
CA TYR A 106 -3.48 7.35 1.78
C TYR A 106 -4.92 6.99 1.41
N SER A 107 -5.84 7.16 2.36
CA SER A 107 -7.28 7.15 2.13
C SER A 107 -7.90 8.38 2.79
N GLY A 108 -8.72 9.13 2.04
CA GLY A 108 -9.32 10.39 2.50
C GLY A 108 -9.78 11.27 1.36
N HIS A 109 -10.04 12.55 1.66
CA HIS A 109 -10.31 13.54 0.62
C HIS A 109 -9.05 13.91 -0.15
N GLY A 110 -9.16 13.99 -1.48
CA GLY A 110 -8.21 14.62 -2.38
C GLY A 110 -8.91 15.71 -3.19
N GLY A 111 -8.14 16.61 -3.76
CA GLY A 111 -8.66 17.67 -4.59
C GLY A 111 -7.63 18.19 -5.57
N SER A 112 -8.08 19.08 -6.46
CA SER A 112 -7.21 19.85 -7.36
C SER A 112 -7.68 21.29 -7.39
N GLU A 113 -6.75 22.22 -7.42
CA GLU A 113 -7.07 23.65 -7.47
C GLU A 113 -6.03 24.45 -8.27
N PRO A 114 -6.44 25.56 -8.93
CA PRO A 114 -5.50 26.47 -9.57
C PRO A 114 -4.58 27.10 -8.53
N PHE A 115 -3.27 27.03 -8.76
CA PHE A 115 -2.25 27.67 -7.94
C PHE A 115 -1.55 28.79 -8.73
N PRO A 116 -1.00 29.82 -8.09
CA PRO A 116 -0.38 30.95 -8.78
C PRO A 116 0.73 30.58 -9.76
N ASN A 117 1.36 29.44 -9.62
CA ASN A 117 2.40 28.93 -10.51
C ASN A 117 2.03 27.62 -11.23
N ALA A 118 0.88 27.00 -10.93
CA ALA A 118 0.45 25.74 -11.52
C ALA A 118 0.45 25.78 -13.06
N GLY A 119 -0.04 26.87 -13.66
CA GLY A 119 -0.10 27.02 -15.11
C GLY A 119 1.23 27.05 -15.86
N LYS A 120 2.38 27.07 -15.17
CA LYS A 120 3.71 26.92 -15.76
C LYS A 120 4.24 25.49 -15.66
N GLU A 121 3.69 24.72 -14.75
CA GLU A 121 4.20 23.43 -14.30
C GLU A 121 3.20 22.32 -14.64
N GLU A 122 1.90 22.63 -14.62
CA GLU A 122 0.81 21.70 -14.88
C GLU A 122 0.16 21.91 -16.24
N VAL A 123 -0.19 20.81 -16.94
CA VAL A 123 -0.80 20.86 -18.27
C VAL A 123 -2.18 21.51 -18.23
N ASP A 124 -2.93 21.30 -17.14
CA ASP A 124 -4.27 21.85 -16.89
C ASP A 124 -4.28 23.07 -15.98
N GLY A 125 -3.11 23.46 -15.45
CA GLY A 125 -2.95 24.63 -14.58
C GLY A 125 -3.43 24.42 -13.14
N LYS A 126 -3.52 23.17 -12.66
CA LYS A 126 -3.97 22.84 -11.31
C LYS A 126 -2.95 21.96 -10.60
N ASP A 127 -2.80 22.16 -9.29
CA ASP A 127 -2.09 21.24 -8.40
C ASP A 127 -3.08 20.27 -7.76
N GLU A 128 -2.76 19.01 -7.72
CA GLU A 128 -3.44 17.99 -6.93
C GLU A 128 -2.93 18.01 -5.48
N PHE A 129 -3.81 17.64 -4.54
CA PHE A 129 -3.45 17.62 -3.13
C PHE A 129 -4.22 16.56 -2.32
N LEU A 130 -3.56 16.07 -1.28
CA LEU A 130 -4.17 15.27 -0.21
C LEU A 130 -4.64 16.20 0.91
N CYS A 131 -5.85 15.96 1.42
CA CYS A 131 -6.37 16.67 2.59
C CYS A 131 -5.85 16.02 3.87
N LEU A 132 -4.90 16.64 4.55
CA LEU A 132 -4.46 16.20 5.86
C LEU A 132 -5.28 16.89 6.97
N TYR A 133 -4.99 16.58 8.23
CA TYR A 133 -5.79 17.07 9.33
C TYR A 133 -5.82 18.60 9.43
N ASP A 134 -4.68 19.23 9.26
CA ASP A 134 -4.44 20.65 9.50
C ASP A 134 -4.29 21.48 8.22
N THR A 135 -3.97 20.85 7.07
CA THR A 135 -3.76 21.55 5.80
C THR A 135 -3.65 20.55 4.63
N TYR A 136 -3.37 21.04 3.43
CA TYR A 136 -3.11 20.24 2.24
C TYR A 136 -1.65 19.78 2.17
N MET A 137 -1.44 18.62 1.54
CA MET A 137 -0.13 18.17 1.05
C MET A 137 -0.22 17.99 -0.46
N ARG A 138 0.52 18.80 -1.20
CA ARG A 138 0.48 18.81 -2.66
C ARG A 138 1.33 17.70 -3.24
N ASP A 139 1.03 17.33 -4.47
CA ASP A 139 1.78 16.38 -5.27
C ASP A 139 3.26 16.76 -5.41
N ASN A 140 3.58 18.04 -5.66
CA ASN A 140 4.94 18.56 -5.68
C ASN A 140 5.71 18.31 -4.38
N GLU A 141 5.04 18.44 -3.24
CA GLU A 141 5.66 18.17 -1.93
C GLU A 141 5.93 16.68 -1.72
N ILE A 142 5.04 15.82 -2.25
CA ILE A 142 5.24 14.36 -2.26
C ILE A 142 6.44 14.04 -3.14
N TRP A 143 6.48 14.60 -4.37
CA TRP A 143 7.58 14.42 -5.31
C TRP A 143 8.94 14.83 -4.73
N ASP A 144 9.05 16.00 -4.12
CA ASP A 144 10.28 16.53 -3.51
C ASP A 144 10.85 15.61 -2.42
N ILE A 145 10.01 14.78 -1.83
CA ILE A 145 10.43 13.78 -0.84
C ILE A 145 10.86 12.49 -1.54
N ILE A 146 10.01 11.94 -2.43
CA ILE A 146 10.22 10.61 -3.01
C ILE A 146 11.36 10.58 -4.04
N ILE A 147 11.63 11.70 -4.72
CA ILE A 147 12.75 11.79 -5.69
C ILE A 147 14.12 11.53 -5.04
N LYS A 148 14.22 11.65 -3.72
CA LYS A 148 15.43 11.34 -2.95
C LYS A 148 15.60 9.86 -2.64
N SER A 149 14.64 9.03 -3.03
CA SER A 149 14.74 7.57 -2.91
C SER A 149 15.80 7.02 -3.87
N ARG A 150 16.42 5.91 -3.49
CA ARG A 150 17.35 5.15 -4.34
C ARG A 150 16.86 3.76 -4.67
N GLY A 151 15.69 3.40 -4.12
CA GLY A 151 15.09 2.08 -4.29
C GLY A 151 13.77 2.14 -5.03
N ARG A 152 12.77 1.47 -4.50
CA ARG A 152 11.41 1.43 -5.07
C ARG A 152 10.45 2.25 -4.21
N VAL A 153 9.54 2.94 -4.86
CA VAL A 153 8.47 3.71 -4.20
C VAL A 153 7.13 3.23 -4.71
N PHE A 154 6.30 2.71 -3.82
CA PHE A 154 4.91 2.36 -4.12
C PHE A 154 3.97 3.36 -3.46
N LEU A 155 3.21 4.08 -4.28
CA LEU A 155 2.20 5.03 -3.86
C LEU A 155 0.81 4.42 -4.07
N TYR A 156 -0.04 4.52 -3.06
CA TYR A 156 -1.41 4.01 -3.11
C TYR A 156 -2.37 5.07 -2.58
N PHE A 157 -3.23 5.60 -3.48
CA PHE A 157 -4.14 6.69 -3.17
C PHE A 157 -5.59 6.31 -3.43
N ASP A 158 -6.36 6.12 -2.35
CA ASP A 158 -7.81 5.98 -2.39
C ASP A 158 -8.44 7.34 -2.05
N CYS A 159 -8.42 8.25 -3.03
CA CYS A 159 -8.96 9.60 -2.92
C CYS A 159 -9.33 10.17 -4.28
N CYS A 160 -10.12 11.25 -4.30
CA CYS A 160 -10.45 11.99 -5.51
C CYS A 160 -9.21 12.65 -6.12
N HIS A 161 -9.23 12.89 -7.44
CA HIS A 161 -8.16 13.60 -8.17
C HIS A 161 -6.75 13.04 -7.91
N SER A 162 -6.59 11.72 -8.02
CA SER A 162 -5.37 11.05 -7.53
C SER A 162 -4.44 10.50 -8.61
N GLN A 163 -4.78 10.61 -9.90
CA GLN A 163 -3.99 10.05 -10.98
C GLN A 163 -2.58 10.64 -11.04
N THR A 164 -2.45 11.94 -10.86
CA THR A 164 -1.17 12.68 -10.93
C THR A 164 -0.64 13.13 -9.57
N MET A 165 -1.17 12.63 -8.47
CA MET A 165 -0.80 12.97 -7.09
C MET A 165 0.70 12.76 -6.73
N TRP A 166 1.52 12.37 -7.66
CA TRP A 166 2.97 12.18 -7.54
C TRP A 166 3.76 13.07 -8.49
N ARG A 167 3.09 13.87 -9.33
CA ARG A 167 3.68 14.50 -10.51
C ARG A 167 4.63 15.64 -10.16
N ASN A 168 5.78 15.65 -10.85
CA ASN A 168 6.66 16.79 -10.91
C ASN A 168 6.24 17.71 -12.07
N PRO A 169 6.29 19.03 -11.87
CA PRO A 169 6.22 20.01 -12.94
C PRO A 169 7.18 19.66 -14.08
N GLY A 170 6.65 19.55 -15.28
CA GLY A 170 7.43 19.26 -16.48
C GLY A 170 7.50 17.81 -16.93
N PHE A 171 6.95 16.87 -16.18
CA PHE A 171 6.76 15.49 -16.66
C PHE A 171 5.62 15.44 -17.68
N LYS A 172 5.93 15.12 -18.92
CA LYS A 172 4.92 14.80 -19.93
C LYS A 172 4.64 13.29 -19.83
N LEU A 173 3.41 12.93 -19.47
CA LEU A 173 2.95 11.56 -19.58
C LEU A 173 3.07 11.12 -21.05
N SER A 174 3.85 10.08 -21.31
CA SER A 174 3.84 9.42 -22.60
C SER A 174 2.51 8.70 -22.83
N PRO A 175 2.04 8.53 -24.08
CA PRO A 175 0.80 7.81 -24.33
C PRO A 175 0.83 6.41 -23.71
N PRO A 176 -0.35 5.83 -23.39
CA PRO A 176 -0.45 4.61 -22.60
C PRO A 176 0.32 3.46 -23.22
N LEU A 177 1.25 2.89 -22.48
CA LEU A 177 1.84 1.60 -22.71
C LEU A 177 0.99 0.53 -22.03
N ALA A 178 1.32 -0.76 -22.20
CA ALA A 178 0.55 -1.91 -21.68
C ALA A 178 0.22 -1.88 -20.17
N TRP A 179 0.84 -1.00 -19.44
CA TRP A 179 0.63 -0.62 -18.05
C TRP A 179 0.14 0.81 -17.97
N ASP A 180 -0.99 1.12 -18.33
CA ASP A 180 -1.56 2.44 -18.43
C ASP A 180 -0.54 3.57 -18.77
N HIS A 181 0.44 3.88 -17.94
CA HIS A 181 1.48 4.88 -18.24
C HIS A 181 2.84 4.50 -17.63
N THR A 182 3.86 4.31 -18.47
CA THR A 182 5.24 4.17 -18.02
C THR A 182 6.09 5.32 -18.54
N VAL A 183 6.73 6.05 -17.63
CA VAL A 183 7.65 7.12 -17.99
C VAL A 183 9.08 6.59 -17.86
N GLN A 184 9.81 6.58 -18.98
CA GLN A 184 11.23 6.20 -18.99
C GLN A 184 12.07 7.47 -18.91
N GLU A 185 12.52 7.81 -17.71
CA GLU A 185 13.57 8.78 -17.48
C GLU A 185 14.70 8.17 -16.66
N GLN A 186 15.90 8.79 -16.72
CA GLN A 186 17.05 8.38 -15.90
C GLN A 186 16.81 8.78 -14.44
N GLN A 187 15.97 8.00 -13.75
CA GLN A 187 15.72 8.16 -12.32
C GLN A 187 16.61 7.22 -11.52
N THR A 188 17.04 7.67 -10.36
CA THR A 188 17.80 6.84 -9.41
C THR A 188 16.91 5.83 -8.67
N PHE A 189 15.61 5.90 -8.84
CA PHE A 189 14.63 5.03 -8.21
C PHE A 189 13.54 4.60 -9.21
N SER A 190 12.76 3.59 -8.85
CA SER A 190 11.57 3.19 -9.58
C SER A 190 10.32 3.48 -8.74
N MET A 191 9.28 3.98 -9.39
CA MET A 191 8.01 4.29 -8.74
C MET A 191 6.86 3.53 -9.40
N LEU A 192 5.90 3.12 -8.60
CA LEU A 192 4.58 2.67 -9.01
C LEU A 192 3.54 3.45 -8.21
N CYS A 193 2.61 4.09 -8.89
CA CYS A 193 1.48 4.77 -8.28
C CYS A 193 0.18 4.11 -8.72
N TRP A 194 -0.62 3.70 -7.76
CA TRP A 194 -2.01 3.27 -7.98
C TRP A 194 -2.96 4.25 -7.33
N SER A 195 -3.93 4.70 -8.10
CA SER A 195 -4.94 5.65 -7.68
C SER A 195 -6.36 5.16 -7.99
N GLY A 196 -7.31 5.47 -7.11
CA GLY A 196 -8.70 5.04 -7.24
C GLY A 196 -9.42 5.67 -8.42
N CYS A 197 -8.97 6.84 -8.89
CA CYS A 197 -9.62 7.57 -9.97
C CYS A 197 -8.66 8.43 -10.78
N THR A 198 -9.16 9.00 -11.87
CA THR A 198 -8.47 10.03 -12.66
C THR A 198 -8.52 11.39 -11.97
N ASP A 199 -7.74 12.38 -12.46
CA ASP A 199 -7.74 13.74 -11.91
C ASP A 199 -9.08 14.47 -12.11
N ASN A 200 -9.93 13.99 -13.02
CA ASN A 200 -11.24 14.57 -13.31
C ASN A 200 -12.41 13.77 -12.74
N THR A 201 -12.16 12.77 -11.88
CA THR A 201 -13.19 11.89 -11.32
C THR A 201 -13.08 11.79 -9.80
N TYR A 202 -14.06 11.10 -9.20
CA TYR A 202 -14.16 10.92 -7.76
C TYR A 202 -13.92 9.47 -7.38
N SER A 203 -13.26 9.25 -6.25
CA SER A 203 -13.24 7.96 -5.57
C SER A 203 -14.44 7.88 -4.61
N TYR A 204 -15.04 6.70 -4.53
CA TYR A 204 -16.25 6.49 -3.74
C TYR A 204 -15.96 5.60 -2.54
N GLY A 205 -16.41 6.04 -1.38
CA GLY A 205 -16.31 5.32 -0.13
C GLY A 205 -17.59 5.40 0.69
N ALA A 206 -17.68 4.53 1.65
CA ALA A 206 -18.73 4.50 2.66
C ALA A 206 -18.10 4.03 3.99
N ALA A 207 -18.93 3.88 5.04
CA ALA A 207 -18.43 3.44 6.36
C ALA A 207 -17.67 2.09 6.33
N ASN A 208 -17.85 1.28 5.27
CA ASN A 208 -17.12 0.01 5.05
C ASN A 208 -15.86 0.18 4.16
N GLY A 209 -15.40 1.39 3.97
CA GLY A 209 -14.18 1.76 3.24
C GLY A 209 -14.40 2.17 1.80
N GLY A 210 -13.32 2.64 1.16
CA GLY A 210 -13.27 3.00 -0.24
C GLY A 210 -13.39 1.79 -1.16
N GLN A 211 -13.99 1.99 -2.33
CA GLN A 211 -14.18 0.90 -3.29
C GLN A 211 -12.85 0.39 -3.84
N PHE A 212 -11.88 1.28 -4.02
CA PHE A 212 -10.55 0.92 -4.50
C PHE A 212 -9.79 0.06 -3.48
N THR A 213 -9.78 0.47 -2.20
CA THR A 213 -9.18 -0.33 -1.12
C THR A 213 -9.90 -1.66 -0.93
N ASN A 214 -11.23 -1.69 -1.06
CA ASN A 214 -12.01 -2.93 -1.02
C ASN A 214 -11.60 -3.89 -2.14
N ALA A 215 -11.39 -3.40 -3.37
CA ALA A 215 -10.95 -4.21 -4.51
C ALA A 215 -9.54 -4.75 -4.28
N LEU A 216 -8.59 -3.90 -3.87
CA LEU A 216 -7.22 -4.34 -3.52
C LEU A 216 -7.25 -5.50 -2.52
N LEU A 217 -7.99 -5.34 -1.42
CA LEU A 217 -7.99 -6.33 -0.34
C LEU A 217 -8.69 -7.65 -0.75
N ARG A 218 -9.68 -7.60 -1.65
CA ARG A 218 -10.32 -8.81 -2.20
C ARG A 218 -9.37 -9.65 -3.05
N HIS A 219 -8.55 -8.98 -3.86
CA HIS A 219 -7.70 -9.64 -4.86
C HIS A 219 -6.26 -9.86 -4.39
N PHE A 220 -5.93 -9.38 -3.19
CA PHE A 220 -4.57 -9.43 -2.68
C PHE A 220 -4.06 -10.87 -2.54
N ASP A 221 -2.93 -11.14 -3.21
CA ASP A 221 -2.14 -12.37 -3.06
C ASP A 221 -0.65 -12.01 -3.12
N SER A 222 0.06 -12.16 -2.02
CA SER A 222 1.50 -11.82 -1.91
C SER A 222 2.42 -12.66 -2.81
N LYS A 223 1.93 -13.76 -3.37
CA LYS A 223 2.68 -14.62 -4.29
C LYS A 223 2.59 -14.16 -5.74
N LYS A 224 1.68 -13.25 -6.01
CA LYS A 224 1.45 -12.70 -7.34
C LYS A 224 2.28 -11.43 -7.58
N SER A 225 2.41 -11.05 -8.83
CA SER A 225 3.09 -9.81 -9.20
C SER A 225 2.16 -8.59 -9.04
N TYR A 226 2.76 -7.40 -9.05
CA TYR A 226 2.01 -6.15 -9.07
C TYR A 226 1.09 -6.08 -10.31
N GLU A 227 1.57 -6.55 -11.48
CA GLU A 227 0.79 -6.61 -12.72
C GLU A 227 -0.45 -7.48 -12.57
N TYR A 228 -0.27 -8.66 -12.00
CA TYR A 228 -1.40 -9.56 -11.79
C TYR A 228 -2.45 -8.91 -10.89
N LEU A 229 -2.03 -8.39 -9.74
CA LEU A 229 -2.95 -7.75 -8.79
C LEU A 229 -3.64 -6.54 -9.43
N TRP A 230 -2.89 -5.71 -10.17
CA TRP A 230 -3.47 -4.57 -10.89
C TRP A 230 -4.56 -5.01 -11.88
N ASN A 231 -4.30 -6.05 -12.66
CA ASN A 231 -5.29 -6.57 -13.60
C ASN A 231 -6.56 -7.08 -12.91
N GLU A 232 -6.44 -7.73 -11.75
CA GLU A 232 -7.60 -8.15 -10.96
C GLU A 232 -8.39 -6.93 -10.43
N ILE A 233 -7.70 -5.95 -9.87
CA ILE A 233 -8.32 -4.71 -9.36
C ILE A 233 -9.04 -3.96 -10.46
N LYS A 234 -8.36 -3.67 -11.56
CA LYS A 234 -8.88 -2.91 -12.71
C LYS A 234 -10.11 -3.58 -13.35
N ASN A 235 -10.21 -4.91 -13.26
CA ASN A 235 -11.33 -5.67 -13.80
C ASN A 235 -12.39 -6.03 -12.73
N ASP A 236 -12.23 -5.60 -11.49
CA ASP A 236 -13.21 -5.81 -10.44
C ASP A 236 -14.54 -5.14 -10.80
N LYS A 237 -15.61 -5.93 -10.87
CA LYS A 237 -16.92 -5.46 -11.34
C LYS A 237 -17.53 -4.42 -10.41
N THR A 238 -17.25 -4.54 -9.09
CA THR A 238 -17.78 -3.60 -8.10
C THR A 238 -17.07 -2.24 -8.24
N LEU A 239 -15.74 -2.26 -8.42
CA LEU A 239 -14.97 -1.05 -8.60
C LEU A 239 -15.32 -0.34 -9.91
N ARG A 240 -15.34 -1.05 -11.03
CA ARG A 240 -15.64 -0.47 -12.36
C ARG A 240 -17.02 0.15 -12.52
N ALA A 241 -17.96 -0.17 -11.64
CA ALA A 241 -19.27 0.45 -11.65
C ALA A 241 -19.25 1.91 -11.16
N TYR A 242 -18.21 2.30 -10.40
CA TYR A 242 -18.15 3.58 -9.71
C TYR A 242 -16.87 4.36 -9.98
N GLU A 243 -15.75 3.69 -10.27
CA GLU A 243 -14.43 4.29 -10.32
C GLU A 243 -13.67 3.92 -11.59
N ASN A 244 -12.69 4.76 -11.95
CA ASN A 244 -11.76 4.51 -13.04
C ASN A 244 -10.32 4.51 -12.48
N PRO A 245 -9.87 3.40 -11.87
CA PRO A 245 -8.56 3.34 -11.24
C PRO A 245 -7.44 3.49 -12.26
N GLN A 246 -6.34 4.13 -11.84
CA GLN A 246 -5.19 4.42 -12.68
C GLN A 246 -3.92 3.80 -12.10
N SER A 247 -3.02 3.37 -13.00
CA SER A 247 -1.68 2.90 -12.63
C SER A 247 -0.65 3.66 -13.46
N THR A 248 0.34 4.23 -12.79
CA THR A 248 1.45 4.93 -13.42
C THR A 248 2.76 4.43 -12.84
N SER A 249 3.76 4.19 -13.70
CA SER A 249 5.08 3.74 -13.26
C SER A 249 6.21 4.56 -13.85
N LEU A 250 7.29 4.70 -13.06
CA LEU A 250 8.58 5.23 -13.44
C LEU A 250 9.62 4.12 -13.32
N GLY A 251 10.38 3.86 -14.39
CA GLY A 251 11.36 2.78 -14.40
C GLY A 251 10.75 1.38 -14.29
N ASN A 252 11.59 0.37 -14.21
CA ASN A 252 11.21 -1.04 -14.33
C ASN A 252 11.30 -1.82 -13.01
N GLY A 253 11.48 -1.14 -11.88
CA GLY A 253 11.74 -1.79 -10.58
C GLY A 253 10.60 -2.65 -10.04
N PHE A 254 9.41 -2.53 -10.60
CA PHE A 254 8.22 -3.30 -10.21
C PHE A 254 7.86 -4.41 -11.19
N VAL A 255 8.44 -4.41 -12.41
CA VAL A 255 8.13 -5.40 -13.44
C VAL A 255 8.49 -6.81 -12.95
N GLY A 256 7.52 -7.73 -13.00
CA GLY A 256 7.68 -9.12 -12.57
C GLY A 256 7.94 -9.31 -11.08
N LYS A 257 7.89 -8.25 -10.27
CA LYS A 257 8.11 -8.36 -8.82
C LYS A 257 6.87 -8.85 -8.11
N ALA A 258 7.07 -9.72 -7.13
CA ALA A 258 6.02 -10.08 -6.19
C ALA A 258 5.67 -8.90 -5.30
N ILE A 259 4.40 -8.89 -4.85
CA ILE A 259 3.86 -7.77 -4.09
C ILE A 259 4.60 -7.64 -2.75
N PHE A 260 5.05 -6.42 -2.46
CA PHE A 260 5.78 -6.03 -1.25
C PHE A 260 7.12 -6.77 -1.03
N ARG A 261 7.76 -7.21 -2.13
CA ARG A 261 9.07 -7.86 -2.13
C ARG A 261 10.10 -7.15 -3.02
#